data_fde73229a196581236120a35ad151065
#
_entry.id   fde73229a196581236120a35ad151065
#
_cell.length_a   1.000
_cell.length_b   1.000
_cell.length_c   1.000
_cell.angle_alpha   90.00
_cell.angle_beta   90.00
_cell.angle_gamma   90.00
#
_symmetry.space_group_name_H-M   'P 1'
#
loop_
_entity.id
_entity.type
_entity.pdbx_description
1 polymer ?
#
loop_
_entity_poly.entity_id
_entity_poly.type
_entity_poly.pdbx_seq_one_letter_code
_entity_poly.pdbx_strand_id
1 'polypeptide(L)'
;MLQERIEPAWIDAFDTLLRRCDLQAGDTVAILAETQSRPVLVELARLAAARLGARCFELVLPSVFSTDAPVQRSTGACTAIQQLQPVITALAGCQLVVDCTVEGLMHAPELPAILKGNGQTQPRVVYVSNEHPEALMRLQPDDATEARVKAHVKRLRSASAMHVRSAAGTDLHIDLRGAVVGGNWGSTTRPGTLTHWPGGLVLGFPAGGTVNGTLVLAEGDVNLTFKRYIERPITLTIERDVVTRIDGQGVDADLLRHHYAAWSEPEAYAVSHVGYGLNEHARWDSMALYDKRDFNGTELRAFAGNFLYSTGANEVAGRHTRGHFDFPLRGCTVTLDGAVVVDAGKVVA
;
A
#
# COMPACT_ATOMS: atom_id res chain seq x y z
N MET A 1 22.00 -7.18 -16.55
CA MET A 1 23.00 -7.64 -15.58
C MET A 1 22.56 -7.14 -14.23
N LEU A 2 22.42 -8.02 -13.23
CA LEU A 2 22.14 -7.59 -11.85
C LEU A 2 23.32 -6.76 -11.35
N GLN A 3 23.03 -5.56 -10.88
CA GLN A 3 24.04 -4.70 -10.25
C GLN A 3 24.21 -5.05 -8.76
N GLU A 4 23.18 -5.64 -8.16
CA GLU A 4 23.19 -6.06 -6.76
C GLU A 4 23.58 -7.53 -6.67
N ARG A 5 24.38 -7.85 -5.67
CA ARG A 5 24.67 -9.24 -5.31
C ARG A 5 23.57 -9.75 -4.40
N ILE A 6 23.14 -10.98 -4.63
CA ILE A 6 22.14 -11.63 -3.80
C ILE A 6 22.81 -12.16 -2.54
N GLU A 7 22.29 -11.75 -1.39
CA GLU A 7 22.70 -12.24 -0.08
C GLU A 7 21.82 -13.43 0.35
N PRO A 8 22.37 -14.47 0.98
CA PRO A 8 21.59 -15.61 1.47
C PRO A 8 20.43 -15.20 2.38
N ALA A 9 20.65 -14.22 3.25
CA ALA A 9 19.61 -13.71 4.16
C ALA A 9 18.40 -13.10 3.43
N TRP A 10 18.58 -12.57 2.23
CA TRP A 10 17.48 -12.07 1.42
C TRP A 10 16.63 -13.22 0.85
N ILE A 11 17.27 -14.33 0.46
CA ILE A 11 16.54 -15.53 0.04
C ILE A 11 15.73 -16.09 1.21
N ASP A 12 16.31 -16.10 2.42
CA ASP A 12 15.63 -16.57 3.64
C ASP A 12 14.42 -15.72 3.98
N ALA A 13 14.47 -14.39 3.73
CA ALA A 13 13.36 -13.51 3.92
C ALA A 13 12.19 -13.82 2.95
N PHE A 14 12.50 -14.07 1.68
CA PHE A 14 11.51 -14.49 0.70
C PHE A 14 10.96 -15.89 0.98
N ASP A 15 11.78 -16.82 1.44
CA ASP A 15 11.34 -18.15 1.93
C ASP A 15 10.29 -18.01 3.04
N THR A 16 10.58 -17.17 4.04
CA THR A 16 9.68 -16.89 5.13
C THR A 16 8.34 -16.32 4.62
N LEU A 17 8.38 -15.36 3.72
CA LEU A 17 7.18 -14.81 3.08
C LEU A 17 6.36 -15.89 2.40
N LEU A 18 6.99 -16.70 1.52
CA LEU A 18 6.28 -17.69 0.70
C LEU A 18 5.68 -18.80 1.57
N ARG A 19 6.36 -19.23 2.63
CA ARG A 19 5.82 -20.18 3.63
C ARG A 19 4.61 -19.58 4.35
N ARG A 20 4.68 -18.31 4.73
CA ARG A 20 3.54 -17.62 5.36
C ARG A 20 2.39 -17.34 4.38
N CYS A 21 2.63 -17.44 3.09
CA CYS A 21 1.59 -17.51 2.05
C CYS A 21 1.15 -18.94 1.75
N ASP A 22 1.47 -19.92 2.64
CA ASP A 22 1.07 -21.32 2.54
C ASP A 22 1.54 -22.00 1.24
N LEU A 23 2.72 -21.63 0.74
CA LEU A 23 3.30 -22.29 -0.44
C LEU A 23 3.77 -23.70 -0.10
N GLN A 24 3.30 -24.68 -0.86
CA GLN A 24 3.64 -26.08 -0.71
C GLN A 24 4.55 -26.57 -1.84
N ALA A 25 5.34 -27.62 -1.58
CA ALA A 25 6.11 -28.28 -2.62
C ALA A 25 5.16 -28.85 -3.70
N GLY A 26 5.51 -28.61 -4.96
CA GLY A 26 4.69 -29.01 -6.10
C GLY A 26 3.60 -27.99 -6.51
N ASP A 27 3.33 -26.95 -5.72
CA ASP A 27 2.45 -25.85 -6.12
C ASP A 27 2.98 -25.16 -7.39
N THR A 28 2.06 -24.63 -8.18
CA THR A 28 2.41 -23.78 -9.33
C THR A 28 2.43 -22.32 -8.90
N VAL A 29 3.55 -21.66 -9.11
CA VAL A 29 3.79 -20.24 -8.78
C VAL A 29 4.03 -19.44 -10.05
N ALA A 30 3.30 -18.37 -10.24
CA ALA A 30 3.62 -17.35 -11.24
C ALA A 30 4.39 -16.21 -10.56
N ILE A 31 5.52 -15.81 -11.14
CA ILE A 31 6.21 -14.57 -10.78
C ILE A 31 5.88 -13.58 -11.86
N LEU A 32 5.06 -12.58 -11.49
CA LEU A 32 4.64 -11.54 -12.40
C LEU A 32 5.58 -10.34 -12.29
N ALA A 33 6.13 -9.92 -13.40
CA ALA A 33 7.01 -8.76 -13.49
C ALA A 33 6.68 -7.92 -14.73
N GLU A 34 7.19 -6.72 -14.76
CA GLU A 34 7.19 -5.86 -15.93
C GLU A 34 8.62 -5.40 -16.23
N THR A 35 8.85 -4.83 -17.42
CA THR A 35 10.22 -4.46 -17.86
C THR A 35 10.91 -3.47 -16.94
N GLN A 36 10.18 -2.73 -16.11
CA GLN A 36 10.71 -1.81 -15.10
C GLN A 36 10.70 -2.38 -13.68
N SER A 37 10.30 -3.64 -13.51
CA SER A 37 10.43 -4.35 -12.22
C SER A 37 11.88 -4.42 -11.79
N ARG A 38 12.10 -4.42 -10.46
CA ARG A 38 13.44 -4.55 -9.90
C ARG A 38 13.95 -5.99 -10.05
N PRO A 39 15.01 -6.25 -10.85
CA PRO A 39 15.45 -7.60 -11.20
C PRO A 39 15.81 -8.46 -9.98
N VAL A 40 16.41 -7.86 -8.95
CA VAL A 40 16.79 -8.60 -7.74
C VAL A 40 15.58 -9.17 -6.99
N LEU A 41 14.45 -8.46 -6.95
CA LEU A 41 13.23 -8.96 -6.28
C LEU A 41 12.61 -10.13 -7.05
N VAL A 42 12.60 -10.05 -8.38
CA VAL A 42 12.12 -11.13 -9.25
C VAL A 42 12.99 -12.40 -9.05
N GLU A 43 14.30 -12.21 -9.03
CA GLU A 43 15.24 -13.31 -8.84
C GLU A 43 15.14 -13.93 -7.44
N LEU A 44 14.98 -13.11 -6.39
CA LEU A 44 14.77 -13.60 -5.02
C LEU A 44 13.47 -14.41 -4.90
N ALA A 45 12.38 -13.95 -5.51
CA ALA A 45 11.11 -14.67 -5.56
C ALA A 45 11.28 -16.05 -6.25
N ARG A 46 11.99 -16.07 -7.38
CA ARG A 46 12.27 -17.29 -8.14
C ARG A 46 13.11 -18.29 -7.33
N LEU A 47 14.19 -17.82 -6.71
CA LEU A 47 15.09 -18.65 -5.92
C LEU A 47 14.40 -19.26 -4.70
N ALA A 48 13.61 -18.45 -3.99
CA ALA A 48 12.86 -18.91 -2.83
C ALA A 48 11.76 -19.92 -3.23
N ALA A 49 10.99 -19.65 -4.27
CA ALA A 49 9.96 -20.58 -4.76
C ALA A 49 10.59 -21.93 -5.17
N ALA A 50 11.70 -21.91 -5.90
CA ALA A 50 12.42 -23.12 -6.30
C ALA A 50 12.97 -23.88 -5.10
N ARG A 51 13.55 -23.19 -4.09
CA ARG A 51 14.06 -23.79 -2.85
C ARG A 51 12.97 -24.48 -2.04
N LEU A 52 11.73 -23.96 -2.12
CA LEU A 52 10.55 -24.56 -1.48
C LEU A 52 9.94 -25.71 -2.29
N GLY A 53 10.51 -26.07 -3.44
CA GLY A 53 10.06 -27.17 -4.28
C GLY A 53 8.82 -26.83 -5.12
N ALA A 54 8.48 -25.56 -5.29
CA ALA A 54 7.40 -25.15 -6.16
C ALA A 54 7.79 -25.19 -7.64
N ARG A 55 6.81 -25.38 -8.51
CA ARG A 55 6.96 -25.24 -9.96
C ARG A 55 6.66 -23.80 -10.33
N CYS A 56 7.68 -23.03 -10.69
CA CYS A 56 7.52 -21.63 -10.98
C CYS A 56 7.76 -21.30 -12.46
N PHE A 57 7.08 -20.29 -12.93
CA PHE A 57 7.35 -19.63 -14.21
C PHE A 57 7.27 -18.12 -14.03
N GLU A 58 7.92 -17.41 -14.93
CA GLU A 58 7.95 -15.94 -14.95
C GLU A 58 7.12 -15.41 -16.11
N LEU A 59 6.36 -14.35 -15.84
CA LEU A 59 5.67 -13.52 -16.83
C LEU A 59 6.25 -12.11 -16.75
N VAL A 60 7.00 -11.72 -17.77
CA VAL A 60 7.55 -10.37 -17.88
C VAL A 60 6.78 -9.62 -18.96
N LEU A 61 6.05 -8.59 -18.56
CA LEU A 61 5.23 -7.77 -19.45
C LEU A 61 5.92 -6.43 -19.73
N PRO A 62 5.69 -5.82 -20.90
CA PRO A 62 6.13 -4.45 -21.13
C PRO A 62 5.50 -3.49 -20.11
N SER A 63 6.30 -2.61 -19.51
CA SER A 63 5.74 -1.51 -18.71
C SER A 63 5.01 -0.54 -19.62
N VAL A 64 3.80 -0.16 -19.24
CA VAL A 64 2.98 0.80 -19.97
C VAL A 64 3.16 2.18 -19.34
N PHE A 65 3.54 3.14 -20.15
CA PHE A 65 3.68 4.54 -19.72
C PHE A 65 2.51 5.35 -20.26
N SER A 66 1.81 6.04 -19.37
CA SER A 66 0.80 7.03 -19.78
C SER A 66 1.49 8.34 -20.10
N THR A 67 1.14 8.94 -21.25
CA THR A 67 1.57 10.29 -21.62
C THR A 67 0.55 11.35 -21.21
N ASP A 68 -0.65 10.93 -20.82
CA ASP A 68 -1.82 11.80 -20.60
C ASP A 68 -2.04 12.13 -19.11
N ALA A 69 -1.25 11.54 -18.24
CA ALA A 69 -1.35 11.73 -16.79
C ALA A 69 0.03 11.94 -16.17
N PRO A 70 0.12 12.54 -14.99
CA PRO A 70 1.37 12.64 -14.26
C PRO A 70 2.04 11.28 -14.10
N VAL A 71 3.37 11.24 -14.27
CA VAL A 71 4.14 10.04 -13.97
C VAL A 71 4.06 9.80 -12.46
N GLN A 72 3.50 8.67 -12.09
CA GLN A 72 3.30 8.29 -10.70
C GLN A 72 3.79 6.87 -10.47
N ARG A 73 4.42 6.65 -9.32
CA ARG A 73 4.98 5.36 -8.90
C ARG A 73 4.51 5.09 -7.49
N SER A 74 3.46 4.44 -7.25
CA SER A 74 2.91 4.09 -5.93
C SER A 74 1.39 4.18 -5.87
N THR A 75 0.75 3.84 -7.01
CA THR A 75 -0.71 3.88 -7.14
C THR A 75 -1.37 2.58 -6.73
N GLY A 76 -0.62 1.46 -6.72
CA GLY A 76 -1.19 0.13 -6.59
C GLY A 76 -2.03 -0.31 -7.80
N ALA A 77 -1.93 0.38 -8.93
CA ALA A 77 -2.72 0.16 -10.14
C ALA A 77 -1.82 -0.16 -11.34
N CYS A 78 -1.17 -1.33 -11.30
CA CYS A 78 -0.37 -1.81 -12.41
C CYS A 78 -1.22 -1.95 -13.68
N THR A 79 -0.75 -1.37 -14.78
CA THR A 79 -1.40 -1.44 -16.10
C THR A 79 -0.68 -2.39 -17.07
N ALA A 80 0.35 -3.10 -16.64
CA ALA A 80 1.15 -3.96 -17.50
C ALA A 80 0.37 -5.15 -18.08
N ILE A 81 -0.67 -5.63 -17.39
CA ILE A 81 -1.50 -6.75 -17.86
C ILE A 81 -2.32 -6.37 -19.10
N GLN A 82 -2.73 -5.10 -19.25
CA GLN A 82 -3.41 -4.56 -20.45
C GLN A 82 -4.64 -5.39 -20.87
N GLN A 83 -5.39 -5.93 -19.90
CA GLN A 83 -6.55 -6.81 -20.12
C GLN A 83 -6.24 -8.06 -20.99
N LEU A 84 -4.98 -8.48 -21.06
CA LEU A 84 -4.56 -9.65 -21.83
C LEU A 84 -5.14 -10.94 -21.21
N GLN A 85 -6.19 -11.46 -21.81
CA GLN A 85 -6.87 -12.66 -21.30
C GLN A 85 -5.96 -13.89 -21.13
N PRO A 86 -4.96 -14.16 -22.00
CA PRO A 86 -4.02 -15.25 -21.77
C PRO A 86 -3.22 -15.10 -20.46
N VAL A 87 -2.81 -13.88 -20.13
CA VAL A 87 -2.08 -13.58 -18.88
C VAL A 87 -3.00 -13.79 -17.67
N ILE A 88 -4.20 -13.22 -17.71
CA ILE A 88 -5.20 -13.38 -16.64
C ILE A 88 -5.48 -14.86 -16.40
N THR A 89 -5.67 -15.65 -17.47
CA THR A 89 -5.92 -17.10 -17.38
C THR A 89 -4.74 -17.85 -16.75
N ALA A 90 -3.51 -17.52 -17.15
CA ALA A 90 -2.31 -18.15 -16.60
C ALA A 90 -2.18 -17.87 -15.09
N LEU A 91 -2.38 -16.60 -14.67
CA LEU A 91 -2.31 -16.20 -13.25
C LEU A 91 -3.43 -16.86 -12.43
N ALA A 92 -4.66 -16.91 -12.95
CA ALA A 92 -5.80 -17.50 -12.29
C ALA A 92 -5.67 -19.03 -12.10
N GLY A 93 -4.77 -19.69 -12.83
CA GLY A 93 -4.47 -21.11 -12.71
C GLY A 93 -3.41 -21.50 -11.69
N CYS A 94 -2.79 -20.52 -11.01
CA CYS A 94 -1.71 -20.75 -10.05
C CYS A 94 -2.24 -20.89 -8.61
N GLN A 95 -1.48 -21.55 -7.73
CA GLN A 95 -1.73 -21.53 -6.29
C GLN A 95 -1.26 -20.22 -5.66
N LEU A 96 -0.16 -19.65 -6.18
CA LEU A 96 0.38 -18.39 -5.71
C LEU A 96 0.85 -17.54 -6.90
N VAL A 97 0.55 -16.25 -6.84
CA VAL A 97 1.13 -15.23 -7.71
C VAL A 97 1.99 -14.32 -6.85
N VAL A 98 3.30 -14.27 -7.17
CA VAL A 98 4.23 -13.30 -6.59
C VAL A 98 4.28 -12.12 -7.55
N ASP A 99 3.66 -11.03 -7.15
CA ASP A 99 3.56 -9.81 -7.93
C ASP A 99 4.76 -8.92 -7.63
N CYS A 100 5.70 -8.84 -8.57
CA CYS A 100 6.87 -7.97 -8.55
C CYS A 100 6.73 -6.78 -9.50
N THR A 101 5.53 -6.45 -9.95
CA THR A 101 5.31 -5.27 -10.79
C THR A 101 5.62 -3.98 -10.02
N VAL A 102 5.86 -2.89 -10.72
CA VAL A 102 6.30 -1.62 -10.09
C VAL A 102 5.22 -1.06 -9.18
N GLU A 103 3.95 -1.10 -9.63
CA GLU A 103 2.82 -0.49 -8.92
C GLU A 103 1.99 -1.49 -8.09
N GLY A 104 2.10 -2.78 -8.38
CA GLY A 104 1.24 -3.81 -7.78
C GLY A 104 -0.15 -3.89 -8.41
N LEU A 105 -0.85 -4.98 -8.08
CA LEU A 105 -2.18 -5.28 -8.64
C LEU A 105 -3.35 -4.82 -7.79
N MET A 106 -3.13 -4.12 -6.66
CA MET A 106 -4.17 -3.79 -5.68
C MET A 106 -5.41 -3.14 -6.32
N HIS A 107 -5.19 -2.19 -7.23
CA HIS A 107 -6.25 -1.46 -7.95
C HIS A 107 -6.27 -1.79 -9.45
N ALA A 108 -5.59 -2.87 -9.87
CA ALA A 108 -5.63 -3.29 -11.27
C ALA A 108 -7.01 -3.88 -11.60
N PRO A 109 -7.62 -3.51 -12.74
CA PRO A 109 -8.95 -3.98 -13.12
C PRO A 109 -9.03 -5.50 -13.34
N GLU A 110 -7.90 -6.15 -13.60
CA GLU A 110 -7.79 -7.59 -13.79
C GLU A 110 -7.78 -8.40 -12.49
N LEU A 111 -7.47 -7.78 -11.35
CA LEU A 111 -7.32 -8.47 -10.07
C LEU A 111 -8.55 -9.31 -9.69
N PRO A 112 -9.79 -8.82 -9.79
CA PRO A 112 -10.96 -9.63 -9.44
C PRO A 112 -11.08 -10.93 -10.27
N ALA A 113 -10.72 -10.87 -11.55
CA ALA A 113 -10.74 -12.04 -12.43
C ALA A 113 -9.63 -13.04 -12.06
N ILE A 114 -8.44 -12.56 -11.70
CA ILE A 114 -7.34 -13.38 -11.22
C ILE A 114 -7.73 -14.09 -9.92
N LEU A 115 -8.21 -13.33 -8.93
CA LEU A 115 -8.58 -13.87 -7.60
C LEU A 115 -9.76 -14.85 -7.64
N LYS A 116 -10.66 -14.71 -8.62
CA LYS A 116 -11.74 -15.67 -8.85
C LYS A 116 -11.21 -17.06 -9.20
N GLY A 117 -10.03 -17.11 -9.83
CA GLY A 117 -9.42 -18.36 -10.25
C GLY A 117 -10.10 -18.99 -11.46
N ASN A 118 -9.76 -20.25 -11.75
CA ASN A 118 -10.21 -21.01 -12.91
C ASN A 118 -11.30 -22.07 -12.59
N GLY A 119 -11.86 -22.04 -11.37
CA GLY A 119 -12.85 -23.03 -10.89
C GLY A 119 -12.21 -24.25 -10.19
N GLN A 120 -10.94 -24.53 -10.41
CA GLN A 120 -10.17 -25.57 -9.70
C GLN A 120 -9.18 -24.95 -8.70
N THR A 121 -8.66 -23.78 -9.02
CA THR A 121 -7.67 -23.05 -8.23
C THR A 121 -8.14 -21.62 -8.04
N GLN A 122 -7.94 -21.10 -6.84
CA GLN A 122 -8.06 -19.68 -6.53
C GLN A 122 -6.71 -19.20 -6.01
N PRO A 123 -5.98 -18.37 -6.76
CA PRO A 123 -4.66 -17.95 -6.35
C PRO A 123 -4.69 -17.05 -5.11
N ARG A 124 -3.65 -17.19 -4.30
CA ARG A 124 -3.23 -16.13 -3.39
C ARG A 124 -2.32 -15.21 -4.17
N VAL A 125 -2.46 -13.92 -3.99
CA VAL A 125 -1.58 -12.94 -4.62
C VAL A 125 -0.80 -12.22 -3.53
N VAL A 126 0.53 -12.19 -3.63
CA VAL A 126 1.38 -11.40 -2.77
C VAL A 126 2.17 -10.39 -3.60
N TYR A 127 1.87 -9.11 -3.39
CA TYR A 127 2.66 -8.03 -3.95
C TYR A 127 3.94 -7.84 -3.12
N VAL A 128 5.08 -7.96 -3.76
CA VAL A 128 6.38 -7.62 -3.18
C VAL A 128 6.67 -6.16 -3.50
N SER A 129 6.53 -5.30 -2.51
CA SER A 129 6.78 -3.87 -2.69
C SER A 129 8.18 -3.62 -3.22
N ASN A 130 8.31 -2.64 -4.11
CA ASN A 130 9.58 -2.29 -4.74
C ASN A 130 10.50 -1.55 -3.76
N GLU A 131 10.84 -2.23 -2.65
CA GLU A 131 11.76 -1.76 -1.61
C GLU A 131 13.13 -2.40 -1.76
N HIS A 132 14.14 -1.82 -1.12
CA HIS A 132 15.44 -2.46 -1.01
C HIS A 132 15.32 -3.81 -0.26
N PRO A 133 16.00 -4.90 -0.70
CA PRO A 133 15.91 -6.20 -0.03
C PRO A 133 16.21 -6.18 1.48
N GLU A 134 17.09 -5.30 1.95
CA GLU A 134 17.34 -5.12 3.39
C GLU A 134 16.12 -4.61 4.15
N ALA A 135 15.32 -3.71 3.56
CA ALA A 135 14.08 -3.27 4.15
C ALA A 135 13.08 -4.43 4.23
N LEU A 136 12.95 -5.20 3.16
CA LEU A 136 12.09 -6.39 3.13
C LEU A 136 12.54 -7.44 4.15
N MET A 137 13.84 -7.69 4.28
CA MET A 137 14.40 -8.60 5.28
C MET A 137 14.08 -8.15 6.72
N ARG A 138 14.11 -6.86 7.00
CA ARG A 138 13.75 -6.30 8.31
C ARG A 138 12.25 -6.35 8.60
N LEU A 139 11.43 -6.28 7.56
CA LEU A 139 9.97 -6.18 7.61
C LEU A 139 9.29 -7.51 7.26
N GLN A 140 9.87 -8.62 7.67
CA GLN A 140 9.27 -9.94 7.47
C GLN A 140 7.91 -10.02 8.16
N PRO A 141 6.92 -10.69 7.56
CA PRO A 141 5.65 -10.93 8.22
C PRO A 141 5.85 -11.86 9.42
N ASP A 142 5.25 -11.51 10.56
CA ASP A 142 5.34 -12.24 11.82
C ASP A 142 3.98 -12.34 12.53
N ASP A 143 3.89 -13.26 13.50
CA ASP A 143 2.65 -13.55 14.21
C ASP A 143 2.18 -12.37 15.09
N ALA A 144 3.12 -11.61 15.64
CA ALA A 144 2.79 -10.47 16.50
C ALA A 144 2.16 -9.33 15.69
N THR A 145 2.74 -9.00 14.54
CA THR A 145 2.19 -8.01 13.61
C THR A 145 0.83 -8.47 13.08
N GLU A 146 0.69 -9.75 12.69
CA GLU A 146 -0.58 -10.30 12.23
C GLU A 146 -1.67 -10.20 13.30
N ALA A 147 -1.39 -10.63 14.53
CA ALA A 147 -2.34 -10.58 15.65
C ALA A 147 -2.75 -9.13 15.94
N ARG A 148 -1.80 -8.19 15.96
CA ARG A 148 -2.03 -6.77 16.18
C ARG A 148 -2.94 -6.18 15.09
N VAL A 149 -2.61 -6.40 13.82
CA VAL A 149 -3.42 -5.91 12.70
C VAL A 149 -4.84 -6.47 12.78
N LYS A 150 -5.01 -7.78 13.01
CA LYS A 150 -6.34 -8.40 13.13
C LYS A 150 -7.16 -7.80 14.28
N ALA A 151 -6.53 -7.51 15.42
CA ALA A 151 -7.18 -6.86 16.54
C ALA A 151 -7.67 -5.45 16.19
N HIS A 152 -6.83 -4.66 15.51
CA HIS A 152 -7.17 -3.31 15.10
C HIS A 152 -8.19 -3.28 13.95
N VAL A 153 -8.16 -4.25 13.03
CA VAL A 153 -9.23 -4.44 12.01
C VAL A 153 -10.58 -4.66 12.71
N LYS A 154 -10.63 -5.46 13.77
CA LYS A 154 -11.87 -5.69 14.53
C LYS A 154 -12.35 -4.39 15.19
N ARG A 155 -11.44 -3.64 15.83
CA ARG A 155 -11.75 -2.34 16.45
C ARG A 155 -12.30 -1.34 15.42
N LEU A 156 -11.59 -1.16 14.30
CA LEU A 156 -11.98 -0.21 13.24
C LEU A 156 -13.32 -0.60 12.60
N ARG A 157 -13.56 -1.89 12.37
CA ARG A 157 -14.82 -2.39 11.78
C ARG A 157 -16.03 -2.19 12.69
N SER A 158 -15.84 -2.21 14.00
CA SER A 158 -16.93 -2.01 14.98
C SER A 158 -17.19 -0.53 15.29
N ALA A 159 -16.29 0.37 14.89
CA ALA A 159 -16.42 1.79 15.18
C ALA A 159 -17.36 2.48 14.18
N SER A 160 -18.09 3.47 14.69
CA SER A 160 -18.98 4.34 13.91
C SER A 160 -18.31 5.64 13.50
N ALA A 161 -17.30 6.09 14.25
CA ALA A 161 -16.60 7.35 13.99
C ALA A 161 -15.11 7.23 14.27
N MET A 162 -14.31 7.87 13.43
CA MET A 162 -12.90 8.14 13.68
C MET A 162 -12.68 9.65 13.78
N HIS A 163 -11.93 10.06 14.79
CA HIS A 163 -11.51 11.45 14.92
C HIS A 163 -9.99 11.50 15.03
N VAL A 164 -9.36 12.34 14.22
CA VAL A 164 -7.91 12.50 14.16
C VAL A 164 -7.52 13.91 14.52
N ARG A 165 -6.60 14.05 15.46
CA ARG A 165 -6.03 15.33 15.90
C ARG A 165 -4.52 15.30 15.92
N SER A 166 -3.90 16.46 15.76
CA SER A 166 -2.47 16.63 15.99
C SER A 166 -2.15 17.99 16.59
N ALA A 167 -1.00 18.12 17.22
CA ALA A 167 -0.50 19.41 17.72
C ALA A 167 -0.25 20.42 16.58
N ALA A 168 -0.07 19.95 15.35
CA ALA A 168 0.10 20.79 14.17
C ALA A 168 -1.21 21.43 13.68
N GLY A 169 -2.36 21.01 14.20
CA GLY A 169 -3.66 21.57 13.85
C GLY A 169 -4.56 20.66 13.01
N THR A 170 -4.21 19.38 12.82
CA THR A 170 -5.15 18.41 12.26
C THR A 170 -6.36 18.29 13.18
N ASP A 171 -7.55 18.38 12.58
CA ASP A 171 -8.86 18.13 13.22
C ASP A 171 -9.79 17.55 12.15
N LEU A 172 -9.78 16.22 12.00
CA LEU A 172 -10.44 15.50 10.93
C LEU A 172 -11.45 14.51 11.49
N HIS A 173 -12.70 14.62 11.02
CA HIS A 173 -13.81 13.77 11.39
C HIS A 173 -14.19 12.84 10.26
N ILE A 174 -14.32 11.56 10.55
CA ILE A 174 -14.64 10.50 9.59
C ILE A 174 -15.81 9.69 10.16
N ASP A 175 -16.94 9.69 9.46
CA ASP A 175 -18.02 8.76 9.75
C ASP A 175 -17.68 7.41 9.11
N LEU A 176 -17.54 6.39 9.93
CA LEU A 176 -17.17 5.05 9.50
C LEU A 176 -18.37 4.14 9.18
N ARG A 177 -19.60 4.64 9.34
CA ARG A 177 -20.81 3.87 9.00
C ARG A 177 -20.84 3.61 7.49
N GLY A 178 -20.95 2.35 7.11
CA GLY A 178 -20.88 1.92 5.71
C GLY A 178 -19.46 1.81 5.13
N ALA A 179 -18.42 2.09 5.90
CA ALA A 179 -17.03 1.91 5.46
C ALA A 179 -16.70 0.42 5.30
N VAL A 180 -15.90 0.10 4.29
CA VAL A 180 -15.25 -1.23 4.19
C VAL A 180 -13.91 -1.17 4.90
N VAL A 181 -13.67 -2.14 5.79
CA VAL A 181 -12.45 -2.18 6.61
C VAL A 181 -11.61 -3.40 6.27
N GLY A 182 -10.34 -3.17 6.02
CA GLY A 182 -9.32 -4.18 5.76
C GLY A 182 -8.07 -3.99 6.60
N GLY A 183 -7.21 -4.98 6.56
CA GLY A 183 -5.87 -4.91 7.14
C GLY A 183 -4.89 -5.71 6.32
N ASN A 184 -3.66 -5.31 6.38
CA ASN A 184 -2.56 -6.00 5.73
C ASN A 184 -1.46 -6.32 6.75
N TRP A 185 -1.09 -7.59 6.88
CA TRP A 185 -0.03 -8.07 7.77
C TRP A 185 1.15 -8.71 7.01
N GLY A 186 1.19 -8.54 5.68
CA GLY A 186 2.33 -8.94 4.85
C GLY A 186 2.26 -10.35 4.27
N SER A 187 1.26 -11.15 4.62
CA SER A 187 1.08 -12.51 4.10
C SER A 187 -0.39 -12.89 4.01
N THR A 188 -0.71 -13.93 3.27
CA THR A 188 -2.06 -14.51 3.22
C THR A 188 -2.04 -16.00 2.96
N THR A 189 -2.84 -16.75 3.72
CA THR A 189 -3.07 -18.18 3.50
C THR A 189 -4.42 -18.43 2.82
N ARG A 190 -5.26 -17.40 2.70
CA ARG A 190 -6.61 -17.53 2.19
C ARG A 190 -6.63 -17.47 0.66
N PRO A 191 -7.13 -18.51 -0.05
CA PRO A 191 -7.34 -18.46 -1.49
C PRO A 191 -8.24 -17.30 -1.92
N GLY A 192 -8.03 -16.77 -3.11
CA GLY A 192 -8.77 -15.65 -3.66
C GLY A 192 -8.55 -14.33 -2.96
N THR A 193 -7.39 -14.12 -2.34
CA THR A 193 -7.04 -12.87 -1.66
C THR A 193 -5.71 -12.31 -2.13
N LEU A 194 -5.58 -11.00 -2.01
CA LEU A 194 -4.33 -10.28 -2.21
C LEU A 194 -3.82 -9.73 -0.88
N THR A 195 -2.53 -9.78 -0.71
CA THR A 195 -1.78 -9.08 0.35
C THR A 195 -0.59 -8.37 -0.27
N HIS A 196 0.01 -7.44 0.45
CA HIS A 196 1.29 -6.86 0.06
C HIS A 196 2.30 -6.92 1.21
N TRP A 197 3.55 -7.11 0.86
CA TRP A 197 4.70 -7.12 1.76
C TRP A 197 5.60 -5.91 1.45
N PRO A 198 5.94 -5.11 2.46
CA PRO A 198 5.66 -5.22 3.90
C PRO A 198 4.20 -5.05 4.29
N GLY A 199 3.84 -5.60 5.45
CA GLY A 199 2.56 -5.44 6.10
C GLY A 199 2.64 -4.60 7.37
N GLY A 200 1.52 -4.54 8.10
CA GLY A 200 1.41 -3.85 9.37
C GLY A 200 0.58 -2.58 9.31
N LEU A 201 -0.58 -2.62 8.65
CA LEU A 201 -1.49 -1.48 8.59
C LEU A 201 -2.96 -1.91 8.59
N VAL A 202 -3.81 -1.02 9.07
CA VAL A 202 -5.26 -1.15 9.02
C VAL A 202 -5.85 0.01 8.25
N LEU A 203 -6.85 -0.28 7.40
CA LEU A 203 -7.45 0.68 6.48
C LEU A 203 -8.97 0.63 6.57
N GLY A 204 -9.59 1.81 6.45
CA GLY A 204 -11.01 1.98 6.21
C GLY A 204 -11.23 2.77 4.92
N PHE A 205 -12.13 2.30 4.08
CA PHE A 205 -12.60 2.98 2.87
C PHE A 205 -13.94 3.62 3.20
N PRO A 206 -13.98 4.94 3.48
CA PRO A 206 -15.19 5.62 3.91
C PRO A 206 -16.26 5.64 2.83
N ALA A 207 -17.53 5.65 3.25
CA ALA A 207 -18.64 5.92 2.33
C ALA A 207 -18.60 7.38 1.82
N GLY A 208 -19.31 7.67 0.75
CA GLY A 208 -19.27 8.99 0.12
C GLY A 208 -19.80 10.12 1.03
N GLY A 209 -19.07 11.23 1.11
CA GLY A 209 -19.45 12.45 1.82
C GLY A 209 -19.19 12.44 3.33
N THR A 210 -18.43 11.49 3.84
CA THR A 210 -18.31 11.21 5.28
C THR A 210 -17.06 11.79 5.94
N VAL A 211 -16.13 12.35 5.18
CA VAL A 211 -14.86 12.89 5.70
C VAL A 211 -14.86 14.41 5.62
N ASN A 212 -14.67 15.08 6.78
CA ASN A 212 -14.69 16.53 6.88
C ASN A 212 -13.68 17.04 7.91
N GLY A 213 -13.11 18.19 7.65
CA GLY A 213 -12.23 18.89 8.58
C GLY A 213 -10.94 19.39 7.97
N THR A 214 -9.92 19.45 8.79
CA THR A 214 -8.60 19.96 8.43
C THR A 214 -7.54 18.89 8.64
N LEU A 215 -6.70 18.69 7.64
CA LEU A 215 -5.52 17.85 7.73
C LEU A 215 -4.28 18.71 7.59
N VAL A 216 -3.38 18.70 8.57
CA VAL A 216 -2.11 19.42 8.51
C VAL A 216 -0.97 18.45 8.34
N LEU A 217 -0.29 18.54 7.21
CA LEU A 217 0.99 17.89 6.98
C LEU A 217 2.03 18.72 7.71
N ALA A 218 2.56 18.20 8.80
CA ALA A 218 3.54 18.89 9.64
C ALA A 218 4.96 18.71 9.10
N GLU A 219 5.90 19.45 9.66
CA GLU A 219 7.33 19.24 9.40
C GLU A 219 7.73 17.80 9.74
N GLY A 220 8.38 17.14 8.80
CA GLY A 220 8.80 15.74 8.90
C GLY A 220 7.73 14.72 8.54
N ASP A 221 6.52 15.12 8.21
CA ASP A 221 5.56 14.23 7.55
C ASP A 221 6.02 13.88 6.13
N VAL A 222 5.42 12.88 5.54
CA VAL A 222 5.92 12.31 4.31
C VAL A 222 5.00 12.60 3.13
N ASN A 223 5.59 13.13 2.07
CA ASN A 223 5.00 13.15 0.74
C ASN A 223 5.54 11.94 -0.04
N LEU A 224 4.78 10.85 -0.10
CA LEU A 224 5.23 9.61 -0.73
C LEU A 224 5.39 9.73 -2.24
N THR A 225 4.50 10.44 -2.90
CA THR A 225 4.54 10.59 -4.36
C THR A 225 5.84 11.25 -4.82
N PHE A 226 6.29 12.29 -4.13
CA PHE A 226 7.54 12.99 -4.46
C PHE A 226 8.74 12.45 -3.67
N LYS A 227 8.51 11.50 -2.76
CA LYS A 227 9.56 10.92 -1.91
C LYS A 227 10.38 12.01 -1.20
N ARG A 228 9.65 12.83 -0.43
CA ARG A 228 10.20 13.97 0.32
C ARG A 228 9.59 14.02 1.71
N TYR A 229 10.37 14.47 2.68
CA TYR A 229 9.82 14.94 3.95
C TYR A 229 9.33 16.38 3.78
N ILE A 230 8.18 16.68 4.39
CA ILE A 230 7.62 18.04 4.42
C ILE A 230 8.54 18.95 5.25
N GLU A 231 8.97 20.05 4.67
CA GLU A 231 9.83 21.03 5.36
C GLU A 231 9.03 22.18 5.98
N ARG A 232 7.86 22.49 5.41
CA ARG A 232 6.96 23.54 5.93
C ARG A 232 5.54 23.01 5.97
N PRO A 233 4.78 23.31 7.02
CA PRO A 233 3.42 22.80 7.15
C PRO A 233 2.52 23.14 5.95
N ILE A 234 1.70 22.17 5.56
CA ILE A 234 0.69 22.32 4.52
C ILE A 234 -0.65 21.94 5.13
N THR A 235 -1.64 22.81 4.96
CA THR A 235 -3.01 22.58 5.46
C THR A 235 -3.93 22.21 4.31
N LEU A 236 -4.59 21.07 4.43
CA LEU A 236 -5.66 20.64 3.52
C LEU A 236 -7.01 20.88 4.20
N THR A 237 -7.89 21.61 3.54
CA THR A 237 -9.30 21.70 3.94
C THR A 237 -10.08 20.64 3.21
N ILE A 238 -10.83 19.82 3.95
CA ILE A 238 -11.56 18.67 3.42
C ILE A 238 -13.05 18.86 3.71
N GLU A 239 -13.85 18.88 2.65
CA GLU A 239 -15.30 19.05 2.73
C GLU A 239 -15.98 17.93 1.94
N ARG A 240 -16.80 17.13 2.62
CA ARG A 240 -17.49 15.97 2.04
C ARG A 240 -16.56 15.12 1.17
N ASP A 241 -15.45 14.70 1.77
CA ASP A 241 -14.38 13.87 1.21
C ASP A 241 -13.35 14.60 0.34
N VAL A 242 -13.69 15.74 -0.24
CA VAL A 242 -12.86 16.42 -1.25
C VAL A 242 -11.92 17.43 -0.59
N VAL A 243 -10.65 17.39 -0.96
CA VAL A 243 -9.69 18.46 -0.64
C VAL A 243 -10.07 19.70 -1.45
N THR A 244 -10.68 20.68 -0.79
CA THR A 244 -11.18 21.90 -1.43
C THR A 244 -10.15 23.03 -1.44
N ARG A 245 -9.16 22.96 -0.53
CA ARG A 245 -8.11 23.96 -0.43
C ARG A 245 -6.80 23.36 0.07
N ILE A 246 -5.70 23.84 -0.48
CA ILE A 246 -4.32 23.46 -0.13
C ILE A 246 -3.56 24.74 0.22
N ASP A 247 -3.44 25.02 1.51
CA ASP A 247 -2.72 26.18 2.04
C ASP A 247 -1.31 25.77 2.48
N GLY A 248 -0.34 26.61 2.20
CA GLY A 248 1.05 26.39 2.56
C GLY A 248 2.00 27.18 1.66
N GLN A 249 3.25 27.28 2.10
CA GLN A 249 4.31 27.95 1.36
C GLN A 249 5.46 27.01 1.09
N GLY A 250 6.20 27.30 0.02
CA GLY A 250 7.41 26.55 -0.35
C GLY A 250 7.14 25.40 -1.32
N VAL A 251 8.23 24.73 -1.67
CA VAL A 251 8.26 23.76 -2.78
C VAL A 251 7.29 22.61 -2.58
N ASP A 252 7.13 22.10 -1.35
CA ASP A 252 6.25 20.95 -1.09
C ASP A 252 4.78 21.30 -1.32
N ALA A 253 4.34 22.50 -0.91
CA ALA A 253 2.98 22.96 -1.17
C ALA A 253 2.73 23.22 -2.67
N ASP A 254 3.71 23.77 -3.39
CA ASP A 254 3.63 24.01 -4.82
C ASP A 254 3.58 22.70 -5.61
N LEU A 255 4.43 21.74 -5.26
CA LEU A 255 4.42 20.40 -5.86
C LEU A 255 3.08 19.71 -5.66
N LEU A 256 2.49 19.82 -4.48
CA LEU A 256 1.21 19.20 -4.16
C LEU A 256 0.07 19.82 -4.98
N ARG A 257 -0.04 21.16 -5.01
CA ARG A 257 -1.02 21.86 -5.83
C ARG A 257 -0.88 21.53 -7.31
N HIS A 258 0.35 21.54 -7.82
CA HIS A 258 0.64 21.24 -9.21
C HIS A 258 0.25 19.80 -9.58
N HIS A 259 0.59 18.84 -8.72
CA HIS A 259 0.28 17.43 -8.96
C HIS A 259 -1.23 17.18 -9.01
N TYR A 260 -1.98 17.70 -8.06
CA TYR A 260 -3.44 17.55 -8.06
C TYR A 260 -4.07 18.21 -9.31
N ALA A 261 -3.64 19.43 -9.65
CA ALA A 261 -4.14 20.13 -10.83
C ALA A 261 -3.86 19.38 -12.13
N ALA A 262 -2.73 18.67 -12.21
CA ALA A 262 -2.33 17.93 -13.41
C ALA A 262 -3.24 16.72 -13.72
N TRP A 263 -3.95 16.18 -12.72
CA TRP A 263 -4.91 15.10 -12.97
C TRP A 263 -6.17 15.58 -13.69
N SER A 264 -6.60 16.83 -13.45
CA SER A 264 -7.84 17.40 -14.01
C SER A 264 -9.08 16.54 -13.70
N GLU A 265 -9.05 15.77 -12.63
CA GLU A 265 -10.09 14.84 -12.17
C GLU A 265 -10.48 15.20 -10.74
N PRO A 266 -11.75 15.61 -10.45
CA PRO A 266 -12.20 15.90 -9.09
C PRO A 266 -12.00 14.71 -8.13
N GLU A 267 -12.15 13.49 -8.62
CA GLU A 267 -12.01 12.25 -7.84
C GLU A 267 -10.60 12.06 -7.29
N ALA A 268 -9.58 12.61 -7.96
CA ALA A 268 -8.19 12.55 -7.48
C ALA A 268 -7.99 13.36 -6.19
N TYR A 269 -8.86 14.33 -5.91
CA TYR A 269 -8.86 15.14 -4.68
C TYR A 269 -9.68 14.53 -3.54
N ALA A 270 -10.47 13.50 -3.83
CA ALA A 270 -11.36 12.91 -2.85
C ALA A 270 -10.66 11.81 -2.04
N VAL A 271 -11.07 11.64 -0.78
CA VAL A 271 -10.50 10.58 0.08
C VAL A 271 -10.66 9.21 -0.55
N SER A 272 -9.58 8.45 -0.61
CA SER A 272 -9.56 7.03 -0.97
C SER A 272 -9.78 6.17 0.28
N HIS A 273 -8.82 6.21 1.17
CA HIS A 273 -8.86 5.48 2.42
C HIS A 273 -8.19 6.26 3.55
N VAL A 274 -8.51 5.85 4.76
CA VAL A 274 -7.88 6.32 5.99
C VAL A 274 -7.45 5.12 6.82
N GLY A 275 -6.44 5.31 7.67
CA GLY A 275 -6.00 4.21 8.53
C GLY A 275 -4.78 4.59 9.35
N TYR A 276 -4.08 3.59 9.85
CA TYR A 276 -2.86 3.80 10.62
C TYR A 276 -1.94 2.58 10.58
N GLY A 277 -0.64 2.86 10.76
CA GLY A 277 0.40 1.85 10.79
C GLY A 277 0.55 1.18 12.13
N LEU A 278 0.94 -0.10 12.11
CA LEU A 278 1.06 -0.99 13.26
C LEU A 278 2.35 -1.80 13.27
N ASN A 279 3.23 -1.61 12.28
CA ASN A 279 4.50 -2.34 12.17
C ASN A 279 5.59 -1.64 12.99
N GLU A 280 6.01 -2.25 14.08
CA GLU A 280 7.04 -1.71 14.98
C GLU A 280 8.46 -1.79 14.39
N HIS A 281 8.67 -2.63 13.38
CA HIS A 281 9.95 -2.76 12.68
C HIS A 281 10.09 -1.75 11.54
N ALA A 282 8.99 -1.13 11.12
CA ALA A 282 8.99 -0.12 10.06
C ALA A 282 9.52 1.23 10.59
N ARG A 283 10.30 1.90 9.77
CA ARG A 283 11.03 3.12 10.14
C ARG A 283 10.51 4.32 9.37
N TRP A 284 10.24 5.39 10.12
CA TRP A 284 9.89 6.67 9.52
C TRP A 284 11.02 7.28 8.68
N ASP A 285 12.27 7.09 9.09
CA ASP A 285 13.45 7.65 8.45
C ASP A 285 13.94 6.82 7.24
N SER A 286 13.24 5.76 6.86
CA SER A 286 13.68 4.83 5.80
C SER A 286 13.89 5.51 4.45
N MET A 287 13.11 6.54 4.13
CA MET A 287 13.28 7.28 2.87
C MET A 287 14.61 8.03 2.77
N ALA A 288 15.24 8.35 3.90
CA ALA A 288 16.56 8.95 3.94
C ALA A 288 17.71 7.92 3.85
N LEU A 289 17.41 6.63 4.04
CA LEU A 289 18.40 5.55 4.10
C LEU A 289 18.66 4.90 2.74
N TYR A 290 17.69 4.93 1.83
CA TYR A 290 17.75 4.27 0.55
C TYR A 290 17.63 5.26 -0.61
N ASP A 291 18.15 4.88 -1.79
CA ASP A 291 17.92 5.63 -3.02
C ASP A 291 16.41 5.69 -3.33
N LYS A 292 15.95 6.78 -3.90
CA LYS A 292 14.53 6.95 -4.26
C LYS A 292 14.00 5.89 -5.23
N ARG A 293 14.88 5.27 -6.02
CA ARG A 293 14.52 4.15 -6.90
C ARG A 293 14.29 2.86 -6.14
N ASP A 294 14.91 2.72 -4.96
CA ASP A 294 14.87 1.55 -4.10
C ASP A 294 13.80 1.65 -3.02
N PHE A 295 12.85 2.55 -3.22
CA PHE A 295 11.89 2.91 -2.21
C PHE A 295 10.50 3.11 -2.83
N ASN A 296 9.55 2.21 -2.51
CA ASN A 296 8.15 2.38 -2.87
C ASN A 296 7.37 3.15 -1.81
N GLY A 297 7.75 3.00 -0.56
CA GLY A 297 7.14 3.70 0.56
C GLY A 297 6.07 2.89 1.30
N THR A 298 5.94 1.60 1.05
CA THR A 298 5.05 0.74 1.83
C THR A 298 5.45 0.70 3.30
N GLU A 299 6.75 0.75 3.58
CA GLU A 299 7.27 0.88 4.94
C GLU A 299 6.73 2.13 5.64
N LEU A 300 6.69 3.28 4.96
CA LEU A 300 6.19 4.53 5.53
C LEU A 300 4.68 4.53 5.74
N ARG A 301 3.94 3.72 4.99
CA ARG A 301 2.50 3.51 5.25
C ARG A 301 2.27 2.64 6.49
N ALA A 302 3.22 1.75 6.81
CA ALA A 302 3.09 0.72 7.83
C ALA A 302 3.70 1.08 9.18
N PHE A 303 4.62 2.09 9.29
CA PHE A 303 5.30 2.34 10.56
C PHE A 303 4.29 2.62 11.70
N ALA A 304 4.54 2.02 12.85
CA ALA A 304 3.62 2.05 13.97
C ALA A 304 3.36 3.48 14.47
N GLY A 305 2.07 3.83 14.58
CA GLY A 305 1.63 5.11 15.09
C GLY A 305 1.47 6.23 14.04
N ASN A 306 1.73 5.98 12.75
CA ASN A 306 1.32 6.94 11.73
C ASN A 306 -0.20 6.98 11.60
N PHE A 307 -0.75 8.11 11.18
CA PHE A 307 -2.07 8.20 10.57
C PHE A 307 -1.89 8.27 9.06
N LEU A 308 -2.54 7.38 8.34
CA LEU A 308 -2.51 7.34 6.88
C LEU A 308 -3.80 7.94 6.32
N TYR A 309 -3.66 9.02 5.57
CA TYR A 309 -4.72 9.64 4.79
C TYR A 309 -4.38 9.51 3.30
N SER A 310 -5.32 9.08 2.49
CA SER A 310 -5.10 8.89 1.06
C SER A 310 -6.23 9.50 0.24
N THR A 311 -5.88 10.08 -0.91
CA THR A 311 -6.85 10.51 -1.92
C THR A 311 -6.80 9.61 -3.15
N GLY A 312 -7.88 9.56 -3.91
CA GLY A 312 -7.98 8.79 -5.15
C GLY A 312 -9.21 7.88 -5.21
N ALA A 313 -9.06 6.75 -5.92
CA ALA A 313 -10.13 5.79 -6.11
C ALA A 313 -10.67 5.23 -4.78
N ASN A 314 -11.99 5.12 -4.70
CA ASN A 314 -12.71 4.50 -3.58
C ASN A 314 -14.00 3.90 -4.12
N GLU A 315 -14.01 2.58 -4.36
CA GLU A 315 -15.15 1.86 -4.92
C GLU A 315 -16.38 1.91 -4.00
N VAL A 316 -16.17 1.95 -2.66
CA VAL A 316 -17.25 2.06 -1.67
C VAL A 316 -18.03 3.37 -1.85
N ALA A 317 -17.33 4.44 -2.23
CA ALA A 317 -17.92 5.74 -2.52
C ALA A 317 -18.27 5.93 -4.01
N GLY A 318 -18.12 4.88 -4.84
CA GLY A 318 -18.39 4.92 -6.29
C GLY A 318 -17.41 5.79 -7.08
N ARG A 319 -16.18 5.98 -6.59
CA ARG A 319 -15.17 6.83 -7.21
C ARG A 319 -14.10 6.01 -7.93
N HIS A 320 -13.82 6.40 -9.18
CA HIS A 320 -12.80 5.79 -10.01
C HIS A 320 -11.89 6.88 -10.57
N THR A 321 -10.60 6.77 -10.31
CA THR A 321 -9.56 7.65 -10.84
C THR A 321 -8.24 6.90 -10.86
N ARG A 322 -7.33 7.30 -11.72
CA ARG A 322 -5.94 6.83 -11.72
C ARG A 322 -5.06 7.59 -10.73
N GLY A 323 -5.52 8.75 -10.26
CA GLY A 323 -4.83 9.55 -9.26
C GLY A 323 -4.88 8.85 -7.89
N HIS A 324 -3.73 8.75 -7.24
CA HIS A 324 -3.63 8.25 -5.87
C HIS A 324 -2.50 8.95 -5.14
N PHE A 325 -2.78 9.37 -3.90
CA PHE A 325 -1.83 10.10 -3.10
C PHE A 325 -1.92 9.67 -1.64
N ASP A 326 -0.81 9.24 -1.07
CA ASP A 326 -0.73 8.81 0.33
C ASP A 326 0.05 9.80 1.18
N PHE A 327 -0.52 10.12 2.33
CA PHE A 327 0.07 10.97 3.36
C PHE A 327 0.19 10.20 4.67
N PRO A 328 1.32 9.58 4.97
CA PRO A 328 1.62 9.08 6.31
C PRO A 328 1.99 10.26 7.23
N LEU A 329 1.15 10.54 8.22
CA LEU A 329 1.34 11.63 9.17
C LEU A 329 1.87 11.11 10.51
N ARG A 330 2.75 11.87 11.12
CA ARG A 330 3.33 11.62 12.44
C ARG A 330 2.59 12.39 13.52
N GLY A 331 2.73 11.96 14.76
CA GLY A 331 2.27 12.71 15.92
C GLY A 331 0.75 12.92 16.00
N CYS A 332 -0.04 12.17 15.23
CA CYS A 332 -1.49 12.22 15.31
C CYS A 332 -2.00 11.40 16.49
N THR A 333 -3.09 11.88 17.09
CA THR A 333 -3.93 11.10 18.00
C THR A 333 -5.16 10.66 17.23
N VAL A 334 -5.40 9.34 17.17
CA VAL A 334 -6.56 8.73 16.50
C VAL A 334 -7.47 8.12 17.54
N THR A 335 -8.75 8.48 17.50
CA THR A 335 -9.79 7.88 18.35
C THR A 335 -10.85 7.19 17.51
N LEU A 336 -11.38 6.09 18.03
CA LEU A 336 -12.50 5.35 17.47
C LEU A 336 -13.63 5.39 18.51
N ASP A 337 -14.76 6.02 18.19
CA ASP A 337 -15.89 6.26 19.11
C ASP A 337 -15.43 6.82 20.47
N GLY A 338 -14.42 7.71 20.45
CA GLY A 338 -13.82 8.31 21.64
C GLY A 338 -12.71 7.52 22.30
N ALA A 339 -12.53 6.23 21.99
CA ALA A 339 -11.43 5.44 22.51
C ALA A 339 -10.13 5.69 21.72
N VAL A 340 -9.05 6.05 22.39
CA VAL A 340 -7.75 6.31 21.76
C VAL A 340 -7.14 4.99 21.26
N VAL A 341 -6.73 4.93 20.00
CA VAL A 341 -6.03 3.80 19.39
C VAL A 341 -4.61 4.16 18.95
N VAL A 342 -4.36 5.45 18.68
CA VAL A 342 -3.02 6.02 18.53
C VAL A 342 -2.99 7.30 19.35
N ASP A 343 -2.00 7.47 20.19
CA ASP A 343 -1.80 8.66 21.03
C ASP A 343 -0.52 9.39 20.63
N ALA A 344 -0.66 10.59 20.07
CA ALA A 344 0.46 11.41 19.62
C ALA A 344 1.53 10.62 18.84
N GLY A 345 1.09 9.75 17.92
CA GLY A 345 1.96 8.92 17.10
C GLY A 345 2.44 7.62 17.75
N LYS A 346 1.85 7.19 18.86
CA LYS A 346 2.14 5.91 19.53
C LYS A 346 0.90 5.03 19.55
N VAL A 347 1.03 3.79 19.10
CA VAL A 347 -0.08 2.81 19.16
C VAL A 347 -0.41 2.52 20.62
N VAL A 348 -1.70 2.60 20.96
CA VAL A 348 -2.22 2.25 22.29
C VAL A 348 -2.73 0.81 22.24
N ALA A 349 -2.31 0.00 23.21
CA ALA A 349 -2.58 -1.43 23.29
C ALA A 349 -4.10 -1.78 23.45
#